data_e7c0742bd6675209b4703882ad823684
#
_entry.id   e7c0742bd6675209b4703882ad823684
#
_cell.length_a   1.000
_cell.length_b   1.000
_cell.length_c   1.000
_cell.angle_alpha   90.00
_cell.angle_beta   90.00
_cell.angle_gamma   90.00
#
_symmetry.space_group_name_H-M   'P 1'
#
loop_
_entity.id
_entity.type
_entity.pdbx_description
1 polymer ?
#
loop_
_entity_poly.entity_id
_entity_poly.type
_entity_poly.pdbx_seq_one_letter_code
_entity_poly.pdbx_strand_id
1 'polypeptide(L)'
;NDETMLIGSYLTVLNPSSLSTYIDLLATDISSGEQRLLMMAIRQQCKNKPGLLYHALKHNDARVIRAILIVLGEIRNSESLSHIVPMIYHNNPAVRKEASRALVKLKDPNLNEHLGLLINDPKTEVRIAALEGFATAGKTDAVEPLLELLRGKQFIRWNSEEKMHLFRVLSRLGGPR
;
A
#
# COMPACT_ATOMS: atom_id res chain seq x y z
N ASN A 1 -15.93 21.46 -5.81
CA ASN A 1 -16.33 21.29 -4.60
C ASN A 1 -15.64 22.05 -3.47
N ASP A 2 -16.12 23.31 -3.29
CA ASP A 2 -15.54 24.25 -2.33
C ASP A 2 -15.66 23.78 -0.87
N GLU A 3 -16.72 23.07 -0.51
CA GLU A 3 -16.91 22.54 0.85
C GLU A 3 -15.82 21.51 1.25
N THR A 4 -15.40 20.66 0.32
CA THR A 4 -14.37 19.65 0.57
C THR A 4 -13.00 20.30 0.77
N MET A 5 -12.71 21.37 0.04
CA MET A 5 -11.50 22.19 0.23
C MET A 5 -11.55 22.97 1.55
N LEU A 6 -12.72 23.50 1.91
CA LEU A 6 -12.91 24.24 3.15
C LEU A 6 -12.71 23.34 4.38
N ILE A 7 -13.33 22.16 4.39
CA ILE A 7 -13.14 21.16 5.45
C ILE A 7 -11.67 20.73 5.54
N GLY A 8 -11.02 20.48 4.39
CA GLY A 8 -9.58 20.16 4.34
C GLY A 8 -8.70 21.26 4.96
N SER A 9 -9.02 22.52 4.71
CA SER A 9 -8.29 23.64 5.31
C SER A 9 -8.56 23.79 6.82
N TYR A 10 -9.78 23.54 7.28
CA TYR A 10 -10.10 23.51 8.72
C TYR A 10 -9.38 22.38 9.44
N LEU A 11 -9.32 21.17 8.84
CA LEU A 11 -8.61 20.03 9.41
C LEU A 11 -7.09 20.25 9.50
N THR A 12 -6.51 21.07 8.63
CA THR A 12 -5.08 21.41 8.69
C THR A 12 -4.73 22.44 9.77
N VAL A 13 -5.69 23.24 10.19
CA VAL A 13 -5.53 24.27 11.25
C VAL A 13 -5.71 23.66 12.65
N LEU A 14 -6.31 22.47 12.76
CA LEU A 14 -6.54 21.82 14.05
C LEU A 14 -5.23 21.30 14.66
N ASN A 15 -5.11 21.53 15.96
CA ASN A 15 -3.98 21.26 16.83
C ASN A 15 -3.40 19.83 16.70
N PRO A 16 -2.08 19.60 16.86
CA PRO A 16 -1.46 18.25 16.91
C PRO A 16 -2.13 17.26 17.87
N SER A 17 -2.83 17.74 18.89
CA SER A 17 -3.66 16.91 19.81
C SER A 17 -4.85 16.22 19.14
N SER A 18 -5.20 16.59 17.89
CA SER A 18 -6.30 15.98 17.12
C SER A 18 -5.90 14.74 16.31
N LEU A 19 -4.62 14.35 16.28
CA LEU A 19 -4.16 13.20 15.49
C LEU A 19 -4.82 11.89 15.93
N SER A 20 -4.91 11.65 17.25
CA SER A 20 -5.62 10.47 17.78
C SER A 20 -7.07 10.46 17.34
N THR A 21 -7.77 11.60 17.46
CA THR A 21 -9.16 11.74 17.02
C THR A 21 -9.34 11.43 15.55
N TYR A 22 -8.40 11.88 14.67
CA TYR A 22 -8.47 11.55 13.23
C TYR A 22 -8.27 10.06 12.96
N ILE A 23 -7.36 9.42 13.71
CA ILE A 23 -7.14 7.98 13.63
C ILE A 23 -8.38 7.22 14.09
N ASP A 24 -9.01 7.63 15.19
CA ASP A 24 -10.23 7.02 15.71
C ASP A 24 -11.41 7.17 14.74
N LEU A 25 -11.54 8.33 14.08
CA LEU A 25 -12.57 8.56 13.08
C LEU A 25 -12.42 7.65 11.86
N LEU A 26 -11.19 7.23 11.49
CA LEU A 26 -10.97 6.25 10.42
C LEU A 26 -11.57 4.86 10.74
N ALA A 27 -11.83 4.56 12.00
CA ALA A 27 -12.50 3.33 12.44
C ALA A 27 -14.02 3.41 12.36
N THR A 28 -14.59 4.60 12.19
CA THR A 28 -16.04 4.80 12.11
C THR A 28 -16.58 4.60 10.69
N ASP A 29 -17.88 4.60 10.55
CA ASP A 29 -18.56 4.46 9.26
C ASP A 29 -18.67 5.84 8.58
N ILE A 30 -17.61 6.22 7.87
CA ILE A 30 -17.48 7.48 7.16
C ILE A 30 -17.48 7.26 5.64
N SER A 31 -17.91 8.25 4.90
CA SER A 31 -17.85 8.22 3.44
C SER A 31 -16.41 8.18 2.91
N SER A 32 -16.23 7.69 1.69
CA SER A 32 -14.91 7.69 1.04
C SER A 32 -14.31 9.09 0.86
N GLY A 33 -15.14 10.12 0.75
CA GLY A 33 -14.73 11.52 0.71
C GLY A 33 -14.13 11.97 2.05
N GLU A 34 -14.84 11.72 3.15
CA GLU A 34 -14.38 12.05 4.51
C GLU A 34 -13.11 11.28 4.85
N GLN A 35 -13.04 9.98 4.52
CA GLN A 35 -11.82 9.20 4.71
C GLN A 35 -10.62 9.81 4.01
N ARG A 36 -10.80 10.29 2.76
CA ARG A 36 -9.75 10.95 1.99
C ARG A 36 -9.29 12.24 2.67
N LEU A 37 -10.22 13.05 3.16
CA LEU A 37 -9.91 14.30 3.86
C LEU A 37 -9.13 14.04 5.16
N LEU A 38 -9.56 13.05 5.96
CA LEU A 38 -8.83 12.66 7.16
C LEU A 38 -7.41 12.20 6.85
N MET A 39 -7.23 11.37 5.81
CA MET A 39 -5.89 10.94 5.39
C MET A 39 -5.03 12.11 4.93
N MET A 40 -5.60 13.11 4.24
CA MET A 40 -4.87 14.32 3.83
C MET A 40 -4.43 15.14 5.06
N ALA A 41 -5.31 15.31 6.05
CA ALA A 41 -4.99 16.02 7.29
C ALA A 41 -3.88 15.30 8.09
N ILE A 42 -4.01 13.98 8.27
CA ILE A 42 -3.01 13.15 8.93
C ILE A 42 -1.66 13.25 8.20
N ARG A 43 -1.66 13.15 6.87
CA ARG A 43 -0.44 13.29 6.05
C ARG A 43 0.22 14.65 6.26
N GLN A 44 -0.55 15.72 6.26
CA GLN A 44 -0.03 17.07 6.44
C GLN A 44 0.63 17.24 7.81
N GLN A 45 0.00 16.76 8.88
CA GLN A 45 0.55 16.82 10.23
C GLN A 45 1.80 15.95 10.42
N CYS A 46 1.84 14.77 9.77
CA CYS A 46 2.87 13.77 9.99
C CYS A 46 3.98 13.79 8.94
N LYS A 47 3.93 14.68 7.93
CA LYS A 47 4.89 14.75 6.82
C LYS A 47 6.35 14.74 7.27
N ASN A 48 6.67 15.49 8.31
CA ASN A 48 8.02 15.61 8.85
C ASN A 48 8.29 14.72 10.08
N LYS A 49 7.26 14.04 10.58
CA LYS A 49 7.31 13.18 11.79
C LYS A 49 6.45 11.93 11.59
N PRO A 50 6.77 11.05 10.61
CA PRO A 50 5.96 9.86 10.31
C PRO A 50 5.89 8.89 11.48
N GLY A 51 6.86 8.91 12.39
CA GLY A 51 6.87 8.10 13.60
C GLY A 51 5.63 8.24 14.49
N LEU A 52 4.93 9.37 14.40
CA LEU A 52 3.66 9.56 15.12
C LEU A 52 2.57 8.57 14.68
N LEU A 53 2.70 7.97 13.49
CA LEU A 53 1.72 7.05 12.92
C LEU A 53 2.02 5.57 13.20
N TYR A 54 3.24 5.22 13.65
CA TYR A 54 3.64 3.81 13.73
C TYR A 54 2.82 3.00 14.74
N HIS A 55 2.35 3.63 15.83
CA HIS A 55 1.47 2.96 16.79
C HIS A 55 0.12 2.56 16.16
N ALA A 56 -0.40 3.34 15.22
CA ALA A 56 -1.66 3.07 14.56
C ALA A 56 -1.62 1.88 13.59
N LEU A 57 -0.42 1.40 13.21
CA LEU A 57 -0.25 0.13 12.48
C LEU A 57 -0.58 -1.11 13.34
N LYS A 58 -0.70 -0.94 14.67
CA LYS A 58 -1.12 -1.99 15.62
C LYS A 58 -2.60 -1.89 15.98
N HIS A 59 -3.36 -1.03 15.31
CA HIS A 59 -4.78 -0.86 15.59
C HIS A 59 -5.57 -2.15 15.29
N ASN A 60 -6.65 -2.41 16.02
CA ASN A 60 -7.49 -3.60 15.83
C ASN A 60 -8.33 -3.56 14.55
N ASP A 61 -8.66 -2.37 14.05
CA ASP A 61 -9.43 -2.18 12.82
C ASP A 61 -8.51 -2.10 11.59
N ALA A 62 -8.69 -3.04 10.67
CA ALA A 62 -7.93 -3.10 9.43
C ALA A 62 -8.15 -1.85 8.53
N ARG A 63 -9.27 -1.14 8.66
CA ARG A 63 -9.53 0.10 7.91
C ARG A 63 -8.54 1.18 8.30
N VAL A 64 -8.28 1.33 9.61
CA VAL A 64 -7.28 2.26 10.15
C VAL A 64 -5.89 1.90 9.65
N ILE A 65 -5.47 0.64 9.82
CA ILE A 65 -4.14 0.19 9.38
C ILE A 65 -3.92 0.49 7.89
N ARG A 66 -4.92 0.19 7.05
CA ARG A 66 -4.87 0.48 5.60
C ARG A 66 -4.72 1.98 5.31
N ALA A 67 -5.50 2.82 5.98
CA ALA A 67 -5.42 4.27 5.80
C ALA A 67 -4.03 4.80 6.20
N ILE A 68 -3.47 4.31 7.30
CA ILE A 68 -2.13 4.69 7.76
C ILE A 68 -1.05 4.20 6.78
N LEU A 69 -1.15 2.98 6.23
CA LEU A 69 -0.23 2.49 5.20
C LEU A 69 -0.26 3.37 3.94
N ILE A 70 -1.46 3.82 3.50
CA ILE A 70 -1.60 4.75 2.38
C ILE A 70 -0.86 6.06 2.69
N VAL A 71 -1.10 6.63 3.87
CA VAL A 71 -0.49 7.90 4.29
C VAL A 71 1.03 7.79 4.38
N LEU A 72 1.55 6.74 5.01
CA LEU A 72 3.00 6.49 5.11
C LEU A 72 3.64 6.32 3.73
N GLY A 73 2.97 5.59 2.83
CA GLY A 73 3.41 5.44 1.44
C GLY A 73 3.44 6.78 0.68
N GLU A 74 2.53 7.71 0.98
CA GLU A 74 2.50 9.05 0.37
C GLU A 74 3.52 10.01 0.98
N ILE A 75 3.86 9.86 2.26
CA ILE A 75 4.92 10.61 2.93
C ILE A 75 6.30 10.24 2.36
N ARG A 76 6.48 8.99 1.92
CA ARG A 76 7.72 8.48 1.29
C ARG A 76 8.98 8.62 2.16
N ASN A 77 8.85 8.52 3.48
CA ASN A 77 9.99 8.47 4.37
C ASN A 77 10.46 7.03 4.56
N SER A 78 11.71 6.73 4.18
CA SER A 78 12.29 5.38 4.22
C SER A 78 12.39 4.79 5.63
N GLU A 79 12.42 5.60 6.70
CA GLU A 79 12.39 5.12 8.09
C GLU A 79 11.12 4.30 8.40
N SER A 80 10.03 4.56 7.64
CA SER A 80 8.78 3.82 7.80
C SER A 80 8.87 2.36 7.32
N LEU A 81 9.88 1.98 6.53
CA LEU A 81 10.03 0.63 5.98
C LEU A 81 10.06 -0.45 7.08
N SER A 82 10.81 -0.23 8.16
CA SER A 82 10.89 -1.19 9.28
C SER A 82 9.54 -1.49 9.94
N HIS A 83 8.59 -0.56 9.85
CA HIS A 83 7.24 -0.72 10.38
C HIS A 83 6.23 -1.24 9.35
N ILE A 84 6.49 -1.01 8.05
CA ILE A 84 5.60 -1.41 6.95
C ILE A 84 5.90 -2.84 6.49
N VAL A 85 7.18 -3.25 6.44
CA VAL A 85 7.57 -4.62 6.02
C VAL A 85 6.83 -5.71 6.79
N PRO A 86 6.69 -5.67 8.13
CA PRO A 86 5.93 -6.68 8.85
C PRO A 86 4.46 -6.78 8.43
N MET A 87 3.88 -5.73 7.83
CA MET A 87 2.48 -5.70 7.42
C MET A 87 2.19 -6.59 6.21
N ILE A 88 3.21 -7.05 5.46
CA ILE A 88 3.01 -8.04 4.39
C ILE A 88 2.60 -9.42 4.92
N TYR A 89 2.78 -9.67 6.22
CA TYR A 89 2.37 -10.92 6.90
C TYR A 89 1.08 -10.77 7.69
N HIS A 90 0.41 -9.61 7.62
CA HIS A 90 -0.80 -9.34 8.39
C HIS A 90 -1.94 -10.30 8.02
N ASN A 91 -2.77 -10.73 8.99
CA ASN A 91 -3.86 -11.66 8.78
C ASN A 91 -4.90 -11.16 7.76
N ASN A 92 -5.19 -9.85 7.75
CA ASN A 92 -6.15 -9.26 6.82
C ASN A 92 -5.50 -9.03 5.44
N PRO A 93 -6.05 -9.62 4.34
CA PRO A 93 -5.47 -9.49 3.01
C PRO A 93 -5.48 -8.06 2.47
N ALA A 94 -6.45 -7.23 2.86
CA ALA A 94 -6.49 -5.84 2.42
C ALA A 94 -5.35 -5.01 3.05
N VAL A 95 -4.86 -5.38 4.24
CA VAL A 95 -3.66 -4.79 4.85
C VAL A 95 -2.41 -5.23 4.09
N ARG A 96 -2.24 -6.53 3.80
CA ARG A 96 -1.09 -7.04 3.01
C ARG A 96 -1.00 -6.38 1.63
N LYS A 97 -2.15 -6.26 0.96
CA LYS A 97 -2.29 -5.55 -0.33
C LYS A 97 -1.81 -4.10 -0.23
N GLU A 98 -2.23 -3.37 0.79
CA GLU A 98 -1.84 -1.97 0.94
C GLU A 98 -0.39 -1.82 1.39
N ALA A 99 0.13 -2.76 2.20
CA ALA A 99 1.55 -2.82 2.54
C ALA A 99 2.42 -2.95 1.28
N SER A 100 2.06 -3.84 0.34
CA SER A 100 2.78 -3.97 -0.94
C SER A 100 2.85 -2.66 -1.72
N ARG A 101 1.75 -1.92 -1.79
CA ARG A 101 1.68 -0.61 -2.45
C ARG A 101 2.53 0.45 -1.74
N ALA A 102 2.54 0.44 -0.41
CA ALA A 102 3.36 1.35 0.37
C ALA A 102 4.85 1.08 0.14
N LEU A 103 5.29 -0.19 0.12
CA LEU A 103 6.68 -0.58 -0.16
C LEU A 103 7.14 -0.08 -1.55
N VAL A 104 6.30 -0.19 -2.58
CA VAL A 104 6.58 0.36 -3.91
C VAL A 104 6.79 1.87 -3.87
N LYS A 105 5.90 2.60 -3.17
CA LYS A 105 5.99 4.07 -3.05
C LYS A 105 7.22 4.52 -2.28
N LEU A 106 7.64 3.76 -1.28
CA LEU A 106 8.84 4.01 -0.49
C LEU A 106 10.14 3.58 -1.19
N LYS A 107 10.05 2.92 -2.35
CA LYS A 107 11.19 2.37 -3.08
C LYS A 107 12.02 1.43 -2.20
N ASP A 108 11.35 0.49 -1.57
CA ASP A 108 11.98 -0.51 -0.71
C ASP A 108 13.20 -1.14 -1.41
N PRO A 109 14.38 -1.15 -0.80
CA PRO A 109 15.56 -1.79 -1.38
C PRO A 109 15.39 -3.28 -1.65
N ASN A 110 14.59 -3.99 -0.82
CA ASN A 110 14.29 -5.41 -0.95
C ASN A 110 12.93 -5.68 -1.63
N LEU A 111 12.45 -4.74 -2.43
CA LEU A 111 11.12 -4.79 -3.03
C LEU A 111 10.85 -6.09 -3.80
N ASN A 112 11.82 -6.59 -4.57
CA ASN A 112 11.65 -7.81 -5.37
C ASN A 112 11.42 -9.03 -4.47
N GLU A 113 12.11 -9.13 -3.35
CA GLU A 113 11.92 -10.20 -2.36
C GLU A 113 10.51 -10.12 -1.74
N HIS A 114 10.13 -8.95 -1.24
CA HIS A 114 8.83 -8.76 -0.57
C HIS A 114 7.64 -8.96 -1.53
N LEU A 115 7.74 -8.46 -2.76
CA LEU A 115 6.70 -8.71 -3.77
C LEU A 115 6.70 -10.18 -4.22
N GLY A 116 7.87 -10.82 -4.31
CA GLY A 116 7.99 -12.26 -4.60
C GLY A 116 7.29 -13.15 -3.57
N LEU A 117 7.30 -12.77 -2.30
CA LEU A 117 6.51 -13.44 -1.26
C LEU A 117 5.00 -13.25 -1.50
N LEU A 118 4.57 -12.03 -1.81
CA LEU A 118 3.16 -11.69 -1.98
C LEU A 118 2.54 -12.23 -3.27
N ILE A 119 3.33 -12.57 -4.28
CA ILE A 119 2.87 -13.28 -5.48
C ILE A 119 2.32 -14.68 -5.15
N ASN A 120 2.75 -15.26 -4.03
CA ASN A 120 2.27 -16.55 -3.55
C ASN A 120 1.15 -16.43 -2.50
N ASP A 121 0.60 -15.24 -2.29
CA ASP A 121 -0.46 -15.00 -1.31
C ASP A 121 -1.71 -15.85 -1.63
N PRO A 122 -2.40 -16.38 -0.60
CA PRO A 122 -3.64 -17.14 -0.82
C PRO A 122 -4.76 -16.30 -1.45
N LYS A 123 -4.72 -14.97 -1.35
CA LYS A 123 -5.76 -14.07 -1.88
C LYS A 123 -5.34 -13.45 -3.21
N THR A 124 -6.18 -13.60 -4.23
CA THR A 124 -5.98 -13.07 -5.58
C THR A 124 -5.68 -11.56 -5.60
N GLU A 125 -6.41 -10.78 -4.81
CA GLU A 125 -6.23 -9.32 -4.76
C GLU A 125 -4.84 -8.89 -4.26
N VAL A 126 -4.19 -9.71 -3.41
CA VAL A 126 -2.83 -9.46 -2.93
C VAL A 126 -1.82 -9.83 -4.00
N ARG A 127 -2.00 -10.98 -4.67
CA ARG A 127 -1.14 -11.40 -5.78
C ARG A 127 -1.15 -10.39 -6.93
N ILE A 128 -2.34 -9.89 -7.31
CA ILE A 128 -2.48 -8.85 -8.34
C ILE A 128 -1.75 -7.57 -7.92
N ALA A 129 -1.90 -7.14 -6.66
CA ALA A 129 -1.20 -5.94 -6.18
C ALA A 129 0.33 -6.10 -6.20
N ALA A 130 0.84 -7.29 -5.92
CA ALA A 130 2.27 -7.58 -6.04
C ALA A 130 2.74 -7.51 -7.50
N LEU A 131 1.99 -8.06 -8.46
CA LEU A 131 2.27 -7.95 -9.89
C LEU A 131 2.27 -6.49 -10.36
N GLU A 132 1.26 -5.70 -9.96
CA GLU A 132 1.21 -4.26 -10.24
C GLU A 132 2.42 -3.52 -9.64
N GLY A 133 2.88 -3.97 -8.47
CA GLY A 133 4.06 -3.45 -7.81
C GLY A 133 5.32 -3.62 -8.66
N PHE A 134 5.55 -4.80 -9.22
CA PHE A 134 6.67 -5.05 -10.15
C PHE A 134 6.59 -4.15 -11.38
N ALA A 135 5.41 -4.04 -11.99
CA ALA A 135 5.21 -3.17 -13.15
C ALA A 135 5.51 -1.70 -12.84
N THR A 136 5.13 -1.24 -11.64
CA THR A 136 5.32 0.15 -11.20
C THR A 136 6.76 0.44 -10.85
N ALA A 137 7.47 -0.52 -10.24
CA ALA A 137 8.88 -0.40 -9.91
C ALA A 137 9.77 -0.35 -11.16
N GLY A 138 9.34 -0.96 -12.27
CA GLY A 138 10.04 -0.92 -13.56
C GLY A 138 11.41 -1.62 -13.53
N LYS A 139 11.65 -2.49 -12.56
CA LYS A 139 12.93 -3.19 -12.41
C LYS A 139 12.99 -4.40 -13.33
N THR A 140 13.95 -4.42 -14.24
CA THR A 140 14.15 -5.52 -15.21
C THR A 140 14.65 -6.81 -14.57
N ASP A 141 15.29 -6.74 -13.42
CA ASP A 141 15.73 -7.89 -12.62
C ASP A 141 14.57 -8.74 -12.08
N ALA A 142 13.35 -8.20 -12.07
CA ALA A 142 12.14 -8.94 -11.75
C ALA A 142 11.64 -9.84 -12.89
N VAL A 143 12.13 -9.70 -14.12
CA VAL A 143 11.61 -10.41 -15.30
C VAL A 143 11.81 -11.92 -15.16
N GLU A 144 13.01 -12.37 -14.81
CA GLU A 144 13.31 -13.80 -14.72
C GLU A 144 12.49 -14.50 -13.61
N PRO A 145 12.40 -13.99 -12.37
CA PRO A 145 11.50 -14.53 -11.36
C PRO A 145 10.04 -14.60 -11.82
N LEU A 146 9.56 -13.61 -12.58
CA LEU A 146 8.20 -13.61 -13.10
C LEU A 146 7.98 -14.62 -14.24
N LEU A 147 9.01 -14.88 -15.07
CA LEU A 147 8.96 -15.94 -16.09
C LEU A 147 8.95 -17.34 -15.45
N GLU A 148 9.64 -17.54 -14.34
CA GLU A 148 9.60 -18.80 -13.61
C GLU A 148 8.19 -19.13 -13.09
N LEU A 149 7.38 -18.12 -12.77
CA LEU A 149 5.98 -18.34 -12.38
C LEU A 149 5.18 -19.03 -13.49
N LEU A 150 5.44 -18.74 -14.76
CA LEU A 150 4.76 -19.40 -15.91
C LEU A 150 5.03 -20.92 -15.94
N ARG A 151 6.19 -21.36 -15.45
CA ARG A 151 6.60 -22.75 -15.37
C ARG A 151 6.08 -23.44 -14.10
N GLY A 152 5.65 -22.64 -13.14
CA GLY A 152 5.21 -23.12 -11.81
C GLY A 152 3.80 -23.72 -11.82
N LYS A 153 3.57 -24.73 -10.98
CA LYS A 153 2.24 -25.34 -10.78
C LYS A 153 1.18 -24.34 -10.29
N GLN A 154 1.59 -23.28 -9.64
CA GLN A 154 0.71 -22.23 -9.16
C GLN A 154 0.05 -21.45 -10.30
N PHE A 155 0.75 -21.23 -11.43
CA PHE A 155 0.20 -20.52 -12.58
C PHE A 155 -1.04 -21.24 -13.16
N ILE A 156 -1.07 -22.57 -13.10
CA ILE A 156 -2.22 -23.37 -13.56
C ILE A 156 -3.47 -23.02 -12.72
N ARG A 157 -3.30 -22.74 -11.43
CA ARG A 157 -4.39 -22.45 -10.47
C ARG A 157 -4.85 -21.00 -10.52
N TRP A 158 -4.08 -20.11 -11.16
CA TRP A 158 -4.44 -18.71 -11.27
C TRP A 158 -5.65 -18.53 -12.19
N ASN A 159 -6.52 -17.59 -11.85
CA ASN A 159 -7.64 -17.22 -12.70
C ASN A 159 -7.16 -16.38 -13.91
N SER A 160 -8.08 -16.10 -14.85
CA SER A 160 -7.76 -15.37 -16.08
C SER A 160 -7.26 -13.95 -15.81
N GLU A 161 -7.77 -13.27 -14.78
CA GLU A 161 -7.37 -11.93 -14.42
C GLU A 161 -5.91 -11.88 -13.95
N GLU A 162 -5.50 -12.80 -13.08
CA GLU A 162 -4.13 -12.91 -12.60
C GLU A 162 -3.14 -13.20 -13.74
N LYS A 163 -3.51 -14.13 -14.64
CA LYS A 163 -2.71 -14.45 -15.82
C LYS A 163 -2.55 -13.24 -16.73
N MET A 164 -3.62 -12.50 -16.95
CA MET A 164 -3.58 -11.27 -17.73
C MET A 164 -2.69 -10.20 -17.10
N HIS A 165 -2.74 -10.05 -15.76
CA HIS A 165 -1.85 -9.12 -15.05
C HIS A 165 -0.39 -9.53 -15.21
N LEU A 166 -0.04 -10.81 -15.07
CA LEU A 166 1.34 -11.28 -15.26
C LEU A 166 1.84 -10.98 -16.67
N PHE A 167 1.07 -11.31 -17.71
CA PHE A 167 1.47 -11.02 -19.10
C PHE A 167 1.63 -9.53 -19.36
N ARG A 168 0.75 -8.68 -18.80
CA ARG A 168 0.87 -7.22 -18.92
C ARG A 168 2.14 -6.71 -18.24
N VAL A 169 2.49 -7.24 -17.07
CA VAL A 169 3.72 -6.89 -16.36
C VAL A 169 4.95 -7.29 -17.15
N LEU A 170 5.00 -8.54 -17.62
CA LEU A 170 6.12 -9.04 -18.43
C LEU A 170 6.29 -8.24 -19.72
N SER A 171 5.20 -7.92 -20.41
CA SER A 171 5.25 -7.06 -21.62
C SER A 171 5.80 -5.67 -21.30
N ARG A 172 5.44 -5.09 -20.15
CA ARG A 172 5.93 -3.77 -19.74
C ARG A 172 7.41 -3.77 -19.34
N LEU A 173 7.87 -4.84 -18.68
CA LEU A 173 9.26 -4.95 -18.22
C LEU A 173 10.21 -5.46 -19.28
N GLY A 174 9.76 -6.35 -20.17
CA GLY A 174 10.56 -7.02 -21.21
C GLY A 174 10.47 -6.38 -22.60
N GLY A 175 9.67 -5.32 -22.78
CA GLY A 175 9.55 -4.62 -24.06
C GLY A 175 10.83 -3.84 -24.41
N PRO A 176 11.07 -3.59 -25.71
CA PRO A 176 12.20 -2.76 -26.14
C PRO A 176 12.06 -1.36 -25.52
N ARG A 177 13.17 -0.86 -24.98
CA ARG A 177 13.32 0.52 -24.50
C ARG A 177 13.54 1.46 -25.64
#